data_b299ea398c23495e6fe299015c64c665
#
_entry.id   b299ea398c23495e6fe299015c64c665
#
_cell.length_a   1.000
_cell.length_b   1.000
_cell.length_c   1.000
_cell.angle_alpha   90.00
_cell.angle_beta   90.00
_cell.angle_gamma   90.00
#
_symmetry.space_group_name_H-M   'P 1'
#
loop_
_entity.id
_entity.type
_entity.pdbx_description
1 polymer ?
#
loop_
_entity_poly.entity_id
_entity_poly.type
_entity_poly.pdbx_seq_one_letter_code
_entity_poly.pdbx_strand_id
1 'polypeptide(L)' 'MRQKHVREIRLGLIVARIWRRHTRSGLRHSVAVRRLFRNGDVWKESSRFGRDDLPLLRLVIDRAHTWILLQKRRP' A
#
# COMPACT_ATOMS: atom_id res chain seq x y z
N MET A 1 -6.66 20.06 -3.04
CA MET A 1 -5.86 19.28 -3.99
C MET A 1 -5.65 17.88 -3.49
N ARG A 2 -5.80 16.90 -4.37
CA ARG A 2 -5.70 15.52 -3.97
C ARG A 2 -4.25 15.07 -3.90
N GLN A 3 -3.91 14.38 -2.84
CA GLN A 3 -2.58 13.86 -2.64
C GLN A 3 -2.41 12.55 -3.40
N LYS A 4 -1.29 12.43 -4.09
CA LYS A 4 -0.98 11.19 -4.79
C LYS A 4 -0.09 10.33 -3.91
N HIS A 5 -0.26 9.01 -4.04
CA HIS A 5 0.65 8.11 -3.36
C HIS A 5 2.03 8.20 -4.00
N VAL A 6 3.06 7.98 -3.19
CA VAL A 6 4.45 8.09 -3.65
C VAL A 6 4.99 6.76 -4.12
N ARG A 7 4.34 5.67 -3.76
CA ARG A 7 4.77 4.34 -4.19
C ARG A 7 3.60 3.39 -4.16
N GLU A 8 3.55 2.51 -5.12
CA GLU A 8 2.55 1.45 -5.15
C GLU A 8 3.26 0.11 -5.30
N ILE A 9 2.87 -0.84 -4.47
CA ILE A 9 3.41 -2.19 -4.51
C ILE A 9 2.24 -3.14 -4.72
N ARG A 10 2.36 -3.98 -5.72
CA ARG A 10 1.26 -4.86 -6.08
C ARG A 10 1.76 -6.28 -6.29
N LEU A 11 1.05 -7.22 -5.70
CA LEU A 11 1.26 -8.65 -5.91
C LEU A 11 -0.09 -9.28 -6.19
N GLY A 12 -0.27 -9.78 -7.41
CA GLY A 12 -1.56 -10.31 -7.81
C GLY A 12 -2.64 -9.25 -7.68
N LEU A 13 -3.66 -9.54 -6.90
CA LEU A 13 -4.77 -8.62 -6.71
C LEU A 13 -4.64 -7.79 -5.43
N ILE A 14 -3.54 -7.92 -4.72
CA ILE A 14 -3.32 -7.15 -3.50
C ILE A 14 -2.41 -5.98 -3.83
N VAL A 15 -2.80 -4.78 -3.41
CA VAL A 15 -2.04 -3.57 -3.69
C VAL A 15 -1.88 -2.76 -2.42
N ALA A 16 -0.69 -2.24 -2.21
CA ALA A 16 -0.39 -1.31 -1.14
C ALA A 16 0.00 0.01 -1.76
N ARG A 17 -0.63 1.08 -1.31
CA ARG A 17 -0.29 2.43 -1.74
C ARG A 17 0.28 3.18 -0.56
N ILE A 18 1.42 3.81 -0.77
CA ILE A 18 2.15 4.48 0.29
C ILE A 18 2.07 5.98 0.05
N TRP A 19 1.63 6.70 1.07
CA TRP A 19 1.60 8.15 1.05
C TRP A 19 2.66 8.70 1.97
N ARG A 20 3.10 9.90 1.67
CA ARG A 20 4.11 10.58 2.46
C ARG A 20 3.61 11.98 2.79
N ARG A 21 3.87 12.38 4.03
CA ARG A 21 3.44 13.68 4.48
C ARG A 21 4.50 14.27 5.37
N HIS A 22 4.75 15.56 5.18
CA HIS A 22 5.66 16.30 6.05
C HIS A 22 4.87 16.82 7.25
N THR A 23 5.40 16.57 8.44
CA THR A 23 4.81 17.04 9.67
C THR A 23 5.85 17.79 10.47
N ARG A 24 5.43 18.37 11.57
CA ARG A 24 6.35 19.04 12.47
C ARG A 24 7.48 18.15 12.93
N SER A 25 7.14 16.91 13.23
CA SER A 25 8.14 16.00 13.74
C SER A 25 8.87 15.26 12.65
N GLY A 26 8.67 15.65 11.40
CA GLY A 26 9.39 15.06 10.30
C GLY A 26 8.51 14.38 9.30
N LEU A 27 9.10 13.47 8.57
CA LEU A 27 8.46 12.77 7.49
C LEU A 27 7.65 11.60 8.02
N ARG A 28 6.41 11.49 7.56
CA ARG A 28 5.55 10.39 7.97
C ARG A 28 5.02 9.65 6.76
N HIS A 29 4.89 8.35 6.90
CA HIS A 29 4.33 7.52 5.85
C HIS A 29 3.06 6.85 6.34
N SER A 30 2.10 6.68 5.44
CA SER A 30 0.92 5.88 5.71
C SER A 30 0.69 4.95 4.55
N VAL A 31 0.03 3.84 4.83
CA VAL A 31 -0.15 2.79 3.83
C VAL A 31 -1.61 2.35 3.83
N ALA A 32 -2.19 2.30 2.65
CA ALA A 32 -3.51 1.72 2.45
C ALA A 32 -3.35 0.45 1.65
N VAL A 33 -3.93 -0.63 2.12
CA VAL A 33 -3.86 -1.90 1.42
C VAL A 33 -5.24 -2.27 0.94
N ARG A 34 -5.34 -2.70 -0.32
CA ARG A 34 -6.61 -3.03 -0.93
C ARG A 34 -6.51 -4.33 -1.70
N ARG A 35 -7.62 -4.99 -1.84
CA ARG A 35 -7.74 -6.16 -2.71
C ARG A 35 -8.61 -5.76 -3.90
N LEU A 36 -8.06 -5.94 -5.09
CA LEU A 36 -8.77 -5.65 -6.32
C LEU A 36 -9.72 -6.79 -6.64
N PHE A 37 -10.90 -6.46 -7.11
CA PHE A 37 -11.83 -7.48 -7.57
C PHE A 37 -12.65 -6.94 -8.72
N ARG A 38 -13.19 -7.84 -9.47
CA ARG A 38 -13.96 -7.48 -10.63
C ARG A 38 -15.43 -7.68 -10.37
N ASN A 39 -16.20 -6.67 -10.74
CA ASN A 39 -17.66 -6.74 -10.64
C ASN A 39 -18.21 -6.42 -12.03
N GLY A 40 -18.47 -7.47 -12.81
CA GLY A 40 -18.81 -7.28 -14.22
C GLY A 40 -17.61 -6.75 -14.96
N ASP A 41 -17.75 -5.62 -15.62
CA ASP A 41 -16.66 -5.01 -16.37
C ASP A 41 -15.90 -3.96 -15.57
N VAL A 42 -16.26 -3.79 -14.32
CA VAL A 42 -15.71 -2.72 -13.49
C VAL A 42 -14.78 -3.32 -12.44
N TRP A 43 -13.59 -2.75 -12.32
CA TRP A 43 -12.68 -3.10 -11.24
C TRP A 43 -12.98 -2.27 -10.01
N LYS A 44 -13.04 -2.94 -8.87
CA LYS A 44 -13.32 -2.30 -7.59
C LYS A 44 -12.27 -2.70 -6.58
N GLU A 45 -12.27 -2.01 -5.44
CA GLU A 45 -11.33 -2.27 -4.38
C GLU A 45 -12.06 -2.58 -3.09
N SER A 46 -11.49 -3.50 -2.33
CA SER A 46 -12.04 -3.90 -1.05
C SER A 46 -10.94 -3.79 0.01
N SER A 47 -11.34 -3.44 1.22
CA SER A 47 -10.43 -3.47 2.36
C SER A 47 -10.61 -4.75 3.17
N ARG A 48 -11.33 -5.71 2.63
CA ARG A 48 -11.49 -7.02 3.27
C ARG A 48 -10.69 -8.07 2.52
N PHE A 49 -10.11 -8.98 3.27
CA PHE A 49 -9.24 -10.00 2.71
C PHE A 49 -9.70 -11.36 3.16
N GLY A 50 -9.77 -12.30 2.22
CA GLY A 50 -10.09 -13.67 2.54
C GLY A 50 -8.87 -14.42 3.04
N ARG A 51 -9.11 -15.63 3.52
CA ARG A 51 -8.02 -16.44 4.03
C ARG A 51 -6.93 -16.66 2.99
N ASP A 52 -7.33 -16.86 1.74
CA ASP A 52 -6.38 -17.14 0.67
C ASP A 52 -5.61 -15.91 0.21
N ASP A 53 -6.07 -14.73 0.60
CA ASP A 53 -5.37 -13.49 0.29
C ASP A 53 -4.23 -13.22 1.26
N LEU A 54 -4.26 -13.84 2.42
CA LEU A 54 -3.35 -13.48 3.50
C LEU A 54 -1.88 -13.68 3.19
N PRO A 55 -1.47 -14.75 2.50
CA PRO A 55 -0.06 -14.88 2.16
C PRO A 55 0.46 -13.74 1.30
N LEU A 56 -0.32 -13.30 0.31
CA LEU A 56 0.07 -12.17 -0.52
C LEU A 56 0.02 -10.87 0.26
N LEU A 57 -1.01 -10.70 1.07
CA LEU A 57 -1.13 -9.53 1.92
C LEU A 57 0.10 -9.35 2.79
N ARG A 58 0.56 -10.43 3.40
CA ARG A 58 1.73 -10.41 4.24
C ARG A 58 2.96 -9.93 3.47
N LEU A 59 3.16 -10.46 2.27
CA LEU A 59 4.30 -10.08 1.44
C LEU A 59 4.22 -8.61 1.02
N VAL A 60 3.04 -8.16 0.64
CA VAL A 60 2.86 -6.77 0.21
C VAL A 60 3.18 -5.82 1.35
N ILE A 61 2.69 -6.14 2.55
CA ILE A 61 2.96 -5.31 3.72
C ILE A 61 4.45 -5.28 4.03
N ASP A 62 5.09 -6.44 3.95
CA ASP A 62 6.51 -6.52 4.21
C ASP A 62 7.32 -5.67 3.23
N ARG A 63 6.97 -5.73 1.96
CA ARG A 63 7.65 -4.93 0.95
C ARG A 63 7.41 -3.45 1.14
N ALA A 64 6.20 -3.06 1.52
CA ALA A 64 5.90 -1.66 1.79
C ALA A 64 6.73 -1.17 2.97
N HIS A 65 6.83 -1.95 4.01
CA HIS A 65 7.60 -1.60 5.19
C HIS A 65 9.07 -1.44 4.83
N THR A 66 9.60 -2.38 4.09
CA THR A 66 11.00 -2.32 3.67
C THR A 66 11.27 -1.06 2.85
N TRP A 67 10.37 -0.74 1.92
CA TRP A 67 10.55 0.44 1.09
C TRP A 67 10.59 1.70 1.96
N ILE A 68 9.68 1.80 2.94
CA ILE A 68 9.63 2.96 3.83
C ILE A 68 10.90 3.07 4.64
N LEU A 69 11.39 1.94 5.16
CA LEU A 69 12.62 1.94 5.93
C LEU A 69 13.80 2.46 5.13
N LEU A 70 13.86 2.09 3.87
CA LEU A 70 14.95 2.54 3.01
C LEU A 70 14.90 4.04 2.78
N GLN A 71 13.72 4.61 2.74
CA GLN A 71 13.58 6.06 2.56
C GLN A 71 14.13 6.80 3.77
N LYS A 72 13.96 6.25 4.93
CA LYS A 72 14.44 6.90 6.16
C LYS A 72 15.95 6.89 6.30
N ARG A 73 16.61 6.04 5.56
CA ARG A 73 18.07 5.93 5.68
C ARG A 73 18.82 6.98 4.88
N ARG A 74 18.11 7.78 4.14
CA ARG A 74 18.75 8.81 3.34
C ARG A 74 19.36 9.86 4.25
N PRO A 75 20.57 10.27 3.95
CA PRO A 75 21.25 11.31 4.72
C PRO A 75 20.56 12.65 4.56
#